data_ae54320f93b8953ff5f20e24aaa09f6c
#
_entry.id   ae54320f93b8953ff5f20e24aaa09f6c
#
_cell.length_a   1.000
_cell.length_b   1.000
_cell.length_c   1.000
_cell.angle_alpha   90.00
_cell.angle_beta   90.00
_cell.angle_gamma   90.00
#
_symmetry.space_group_name_H-M   'P 1'
#
loop_
_entity.id
_entity.type
_entity.pdbx_description
1 polymer ?
#
loop_
_entity_poly.entity_id
_entity_poly.type
_entity_poly.pdbx_seq_one_letter_code
_entity_poly.pdbx_strand_id
1 'polypeptide(L)'
;EAAGGVVINPENKILFIHRLGKWDLPKGKIEKGESREVAAVREVEEECGISNLQLKDFLNATYHIYTERDGKKILKTTYWFHMLYSGKETPKPQIEEGINEVSWKNEAEIETVIIPSTFQNIKLILADFKSKCK
;
A
#
# COMPACT_ATOMS: atom_id res chain seq x y z
N GLU A 1 -12.81 7.49 -0.88
CA GLU A 1 -11.70 7.28 0.05
C GLU A 1 -11.12 5.88 -0.06
N ALA A 2 -9.84 5.75 0.21
CA ALA A 2 -9.13 4.48 0.16
C ALA A 2 -8.26 4.32 1.41
N ALA A 3 -7.84 3.10 1.67
CA ALA A 3 -6.94 2.80 2.79
C ALA A 3 -5.96 1.72 2.36
N GLY A 4 -4.77 1.76 2.92
CA GLY A 4 -3.74 0.79 2.60
C GLY A 4 -2.66 0.74 3.66
N GLY A 5 -1.58 0.04 3.37
CA GLY A 5 -0.58 -0.20 4.37
C GLY A 5 0.85 -0.30 3.89
N VAL A 6 1.74 0.05 4.81
CA VAL A 6 3.15 -0.26 4.74
C VAL A 6 3.34 -1.50 5.62
N VAL A 7 3.49 -2.66 5.00
CA VAL A 7 3.55 -3.95 5.69
C VAL A 7 5.02 -4.37 5.79
N ILE A 8 5.46 -4.63 7.02
CA ILE A 8 6.84 -5.05 7.25
C ILE A 8 6.85 -6.47 7.84
N ASN A 9 7.80 -7.30 7.38
CA ASN A 9 7.97 -8.65 7.87
C ASN A 9 9.14 -8.75 8.86
N PRO A 10 9.38 -9.93 9.49
CA PRO A 10 10.47 -10.08 10.46
C PRO A 10 11.87 -9.88 9.86
N GLU A 11 12.01 -9.94 8.54
CA GLU A 11 13.29 -9.69 7.87
C GLU A 11 13.48 -8.22 7.50
N ASN A 12 12.61 -7.34 7.99
CA ASN A 12 12.66 -5.90 7.74
C ASN A 12 12.41 -5.54 6.27
N LYS A 13 11.66 -6.37 5.55
CA LYS A 13 11.27 -6.11 4.17
C LYS A 13 9.85 -5.53 4.12
N ILE A 14 9.61 -4.66 3.15
CA ILE A 14 8.31 -4.03 2.94
C ILE A 14 7.65 -4.65 1.71
N LEU A 15 6.33 -4.81 1.79
CA LEU A 15 5.53 -5.43 0.74
C LEU A 15 5.10 -4.39 -0.29
N PHE A 16 5.40 -4.64 -1.56
CA PHE A 16 5.01 -3.78 -2.67
C PHE A 16 4.24 -4.56 -3.72
N ILE A 17 3.38 -3.85 -4.44
CA ILE A 17 2.68 -4.39 -5.61
C ILE A 17 3.23 -3.71 -6.87
N HIS A 18 3.20 -4.45 -7.99
CA HIS A 18 3.53 -3.90 -9.29
C HIS A 18 2.25 -3.86 -10.12
N ARG A 19 1.85 -2.67 -10.53
CA ARG A 19 0.57 -2.46 -11.21
C ARG A 19 0.74 -1.41 -12.29
N LEU A 20 0.28 -1.74 -13.50
CA LEU A 20 0.32 -0.81 -14.64
C LEU A 20 1.72 -0.21 -14.87
N GLY A 21 2.75 -1.05 -14.75
CA GLY A 21 4.13 -0.65 -15.02
C GLY A 21 4.82 0.10 -13.89
N LYS A 22 4.17 0.26 -12.74
CA LYS A 22 4.74 1.00 -11.61
C LYS A 22 4.67 0.20 -10.32
N TRP A 23 5.65 0.40 -9.47
CA TRP A 23 5.60 -0.11 -8.10
C TRP A 23 4.74 0.80 -7.23
N ASP A 24 3.99 0.20 -6.31
CA ASP A 24 3.04 0.91 -5.46
C ASP A 24 2.90 0.15 -4.14
N LEU A 25 2.28 0.78 -3.16
CA LEU A 25 1.90 0.11 -1.92
C LEU A 25 0.47 -0.42 -2.06
N PRO A 26 0.16 -1.56 -1.40
CA PRO A 26 -1.19 -2.12 -1.47
C PRO A 26 -2.22 -1.23 -0.78
N LYS A 27 -3.36 -1.05 -1.44
CA LYS A 27 -4.46 -0.22 -0.95
C LYS A 27 -5.72 -0.53 -1.73
N GLY A 28 -6.84 0.00 -1.28
CA GLY A 28 -8.07 -0.11 -2.03
C GLY A 28 -9.18 0.72 -1.41
N LYS A 29 -10.34 0.67 -2.04
CA LYS A 29 -11.49 1.51 -1.69
C LYS A 29 -12.10 1.11 -0.35
N ILE A 30 -12.40 2.12 0.48
CA ILE A 30 -13.15 1.92 1.72
C ILE A 30 -14.62 1.72 1.35
N GLU A 31 -15.20 0.63 1.84
CA GLU A 31 -16.60 0.32 1.59
C GLU A 31 -17.52 0.99 2.62
N LYS A 32 -18.78 1.17 2.23
CA LYS A 32 -19.77 1.80 3.10
C LYS A 32 -19.90 1.04 4.41
N GLY A 33 -19.82 1.77 5.53
CA GLY A 33 -19.94 1.20 6.86
C GLY A 33 -18.65 0.60 7.40
N GLU A 34 -17.59 0.67 6.63
CA GLU A 34 -16.30 0.11 7.00
C GLU A 34 -15.41 1.21 7.59
N SER A 35 -14.66 0.90 8.67
CA SER A 35 -13.68 1.85 9.20
C SER A 35 -12.45 1.87 8.31
N ARG A 36 -11.65 2.93 8.43
CA ARG A 36 -10.37 3.04 7.69
C ARG A 36 -9.44 1.89 8.04
N GLU A 37 -9.38 1.55 9.32
CA GLU A 37 -8.53 0.46 9.83
C GLU A 37 -8.91 -0.89 9.24
N VAL A 38 -10.19 -1.21 9.28
CA VAL A 38 -10.69 -2.48 8.73
C VAL A 38 -10.47 -2.54 7.22
N ALA A 39 -10.76 -1.44 6.53
CA ALA A 39 -10.57 -1.37 5.08
C ALA A 39 -9.11 -1.56 4.70
N ALA A 40 -8.19 -0.92 5.44
CA ALA A 40 -6.76 -1.02 5.17
C ALA A 40 -6.29 -2.48 5.23
N VAL A 41 -6.64 -3.18 6.30
CA VAL A 41 -6.25 -4.58 6.47
C VAL A 41 -6.87 -5.45 5.38
N ARG A 42 -8.16 -5.30 5.14
CA ARG A 42 -8.89 -6.08 4.15
C ARG A 42 -8.31 -5.91 2.75
N GLU A 43 -8.06 -4.65 2.34
CA GLU A 43 -7.55 -4.38 1.00
C GLU A 43 -6.13 -4.91 0.80
N VAL A 44 -5.27 -4.77 1.80
CA VAL A 44 -3.92 -5.32 1.70
C VAL A 44 -3.96 -6.84 1.59
N GLU A 45 -4.80 -7.49 2.40
CA GLU A 45 -4.93 -8.95 2.34
C GLU A 45 -5.46 -9.42 0.99
N GLU A 46 -6.44 -8.71 0.42
CA GLU A 46 -6.99 -9.05 -0.88
C GLU A 46 -5.98 -8.85 -2.03
N GLU A 47 -5.33 -7.69 -2.07
CA GLU A 47 -4.40 -7.37 -3.15
C GLU A 47 -3.14 -8.23 -3.14
N CYS A 48 -2.70 -8.62 -1.97
CA CYS A 48 -1.43 -9.34 -1.81
C CYS A 48 -1.59 -10.84 -1.56
N GLY A 49 -2.80 -11.32 -1.33
CA GLY A 49 -3.05 -12.74 -1.10
C GLY A 49 -2.43 -13.27 0.18
N ILE A 50 -2.39 -12.47 1.22
CA ILE A 50 -1.90 -12.88 2.55
C ILE A 50 -2.97 -12.63 3.59
N SER A 51 -2.79 -13.18 4.80
CA SER A 51 -3.75 -13.05 5.88
C SER A 51 -3.06 -12.81 7.22
N ASN A 52 -3.87 -12.55 8.25
CA ASN A 52 -3.40 -12.35 9.63
C ASN A 52 -2.43 -11.18 9.78
N LEU A 53 -2.71 -10.08 9.09
CA LEU A 53 -1.96 -8.85 9.28
C LEU A 53 -2.25 -8.24 10.65
N GLN A 54 -1.21 -7.71 11.27
CA GLN A 54 -1.35 -7.01 12.54
C GLN A 54 -1.28 -5.50 12.28
N LEU A 55 -2.40 -4.82 12.51
CA LEU A 55 -2.47 -3.37 12.36
C LEU A 55 -1.68 -2.68 13.46
N LYS A 56 -0.87 -1.70 13.09
CA LYS A 56 -0.13 -0.85 14.02
C LYS A 56 -0.60 0.59 13.91
N ASP A 57 0.29 1.52 13.68
CA ASP A 57 -0.01 2.94 13.76
C ASP A 57 -0.51 3.53 12.45
N PHE A 58 -1.37 4.55 12.55
CA PHE A 58 -1.69 5.39 11.42
C PHE A 58 -0.43 6.19 11.05
N LEU A 59 -0.08 6.20 9.76
CA LEU A 59 1.08 6.94 9.28
C LEU A 59 0.73 8.34 8.82
N ASN A 60 -0.08 8.42 7.78
CA ASN A 60 -0.51 9.69 7.21
C ASN A 60 -1.54 9.43 6.11
N ALA A 61 -2.14 10.51 5.62
CA ALA A 61 -3.03 10.45 4.46
C ALA A 61 -2.33 11.09 3.28
N THR A 62 -2.58 10.57 2.08
CA THR A 62 -2.11 11.18 0.84
C THR A 62 -3.30 11.57 0.00
N TYR A 63 -3.10 12.53 -0.91
CA TYR A 63 -4.17 13.11 -1.69
C TYR A 63 -3.79 13.09 -3.16
N HIS A 64 -4.78 12.78 -4.01
CA HIS A 64 -4.59 12.80 -5.45
C HIS A 64 -5.83 13.39 -6.10
N ILE A 65 -5.63 14.39 -6.96
CA ILE A 65 -6.72 15.00 -7.71
C ILE A 65 -6.64 14.48 -9.14
N TYR A 66 -7.75 13.97 -9.64
CA TYR A 66 -7.84 13.55 -11.03
C TYR A 66 -9.11 14.12 -11.66
N THR A 67 -9.09 14.21 -13.00
CA THR A 67 -10.22 14.75 -13.77
C THR A 67 -10.96 13.63 -14.48
N GLU A 68 -12.27 13.55 -14.25
CA GLU A 68 -13.12 12.59 -14.94
C GLU A 68 -13.44 13.04 -16.35
N ARG A 69 -14.01 12.14 -17.16
CA ARG A 69 -14.33 12.41 -18.58
C ARG A 69 -15.23 13.63 -18.77
N ASP A 70 -16.10 13.92 -17.81
CA ASP A 70 -17.01 15.06 -17.86
C ASP A 70 -16.35 16.37 -17.42
N GLY A 71 -15.05 16.36 -17.13
CA GLY A 71 -14.30 17.52 -16.68
C GLY A 71 -14.37 17.75 -15.19
N LYS A 72 -15.09 16.91 -14.46
CA LYS A 72 -15.23 17.03 -13.01
C LYS A 72 -13.95 16.58 -12.30
N LYS A 73 -13.49 17.41 -11.35
CA LYS A 73 -12.31 17.09 -10.56
C LYS A 73 -12.70 16.31 -9.31
N ILE A 74 -11.99 15.20 -9.07
CA ILE A 74 -12.22 14.32 -7.93
C ILE A 74 -10.98 14.31 -7.06
N LEU A 75 -11.19 14.50 -5.75
CA LEU A 75 -10.11 14.36 -4.76
C LEU A 75 -10.18 12.95 -4.19
N LYS A 76 -9.10 12.19 -4.36
CA LYS A 76 -8.97 10.88 -3.77
C LYS A 76 -8.05 10.97 -2.55
N THR A 77 -8.54 10.52 -1.40
CA THR A 77 -7.76 10.47 -0.16
C THR A 77 -7.46 9.02 0.17
N THR A 78 -6.21 8.72 0.47
CA THR A 78 -5.78 7.39 0.90
C THR A 78 -5.19 7.48 2.29
N TYR A 79 -5.68 6.65 3.21
CA TYR A 79 -5.22 6.58 4.60
C TYR A 79 -4.25 5.41 4.74
N TRP A 80 -3.03 5.68 5.20
CA TRP A 80 -1.96 4.70 5.24
C TRP A 80 -1.66 4.29 6.67
N PHE A 81 -1.49 2.97 6.88
CA PHE A 81 -1.22 2.39 8.19
C PHE A 81 0.04 1.52 8.16
N HIS A 82 0.76 1.51 9.26
CA HIS A 82 1.85 0.57 9.49
C HIS A 82 1.25 -0.78 9.89
N MET A 83 1.71 -1.86 9.28
CA MET A 83 1.23 -3.21 9.56
C MET A 83 2.39 -4.16 9.70
N LEU A 84 2.22 -5.20 10.52
CA LEU A 84 3.20 -6.26 10.68
C LEU A 84 2.66 -7.56 10.10
N TYR A 85 3.54 -8.32 9.47
CA TYR A 85 3.23 -9.64 8.97
C TYR A 85 4.32 -10.61 9.40
N SER A 86 3.95 -11.67 10.13
CA SER A 86 4.89 -12.69 10.59
C SER A 86 4.58 -14.08 10.02
N GLY A 87 3.64 -14.15 9.08
CA GLY A 87 3.26 -15.41 8.46
C GLY A 87 4.28 -15.88 7.43
N LYS A 88 4.01 -17.03 6.84
CA LYS A 88 4.88 -17.67 5.84
C LYS A 88 4.16 -17.93 4.53
N GLU A 89 3.05 -17.24 4.29
CA GLU A 89 2.33 -17.38 3.03
C GLU A 89 3.13 -16.76 1.89
N THR A 90 3.03 -17.37 0.71
CA THR A 90 3.59 -16.76 -0.49
C THR A 90 2.57 -15.75 -1.01
N PRO A 91 2.93 -14.46 -1.14
CA PRO A 91 1.99 -13.47 -1.65
C PRO A 91 1.51 -13.83 -3.05
N LYS A 92 0.24 -13.52 -3.32
CA LYS A 92 -0.37 -13.77 -4.63
C LYS A 92 -1.01 -12.49 -5.16
N PRO A 93 -0.65 -12.04 -6.34
CA PRO A 93 -1.22 -10.81 -6.90
C PRO A 93 -2.70 -10.98 -7.24
N GLN A 94 -3.48 -9.94 -6.98
CA GLN A 94 -4.88 -9.87 -7.39
C GLN A 94 -4.92 -9.44 -8.86
N ILE A 95 -4.86 -10.41 -9.75
CA ILE A 95 -4.69 -10.18 -11.20
C ILE A 95 -5.84 -9.34 -11.79
N GLU A 96 -7.06 -9.55 -11.34
CA GLU A 96 -8.23 -8.82 -11.83
C GLU A 96 -8.17 -7.32 -11.54
N GLU A 97 -7.31 -6.90 -10.61
CA GLU A 97 -7.09 -5.49 -10.30
C GLU A 97 -5.86 -4.93 -11.04
N GLY A 98 -5.32 -5.67 -11.99
CA GLY A 98 -4.16 -5.23 -12.75
C GLY A 98 -2.83 -5.38 -12.04
N ILE A 99 -2.81 -6.09 -10.92
CA ILE A 99 -1.59 -6.35 -10.15
C ILE A 99 -0.92 -7.58 -10.73
N ASN A 100 0.29 -7.43 -11.25
CA ASN A 100 1.00 -8.55 -11.88
C ASN A 100 2.11 -9.12 -11.02
N GLU A 101 2.47 -8.44 -9.93
CA GLU A 101 3.51 -8.94 -9.03
C GLU A 101 3.29 -8.38 -7.63
N VAL A 102 3.57 -9.18 -6.60
CA VAL A 102 3.63 -8.76 -5.20
C VAL A 102 4.97 -9.24 -4.67
N SER A 103 5.74 -8.34 -4.08
CA SER A 103 7.12 -8.67 -3.70
C SER A 103 7.54 -7.98 -2.40
N TRP A 104 8.29 -8.71 -1.58
CA TRP A 104 8.96 -8.15 -0.41
C TRP A 104 10.28 -7.52 -0.86
N LYS A 105 10.50 -6.26 -0.46
CA LYS A 105 11.70 -5.52 -0.85
C LYS A 105 12.48 -5.06 0.37
N ASN A 106 13.79 -5.29 0.36
CA ASN A 106 14.67 -4.78 1.41
C ASN A 106 15.02 -3.32 1.14
N GLU A 107 15.76 -2.69 2.05
CA GLU A 107 16.08 -1.27 1.94
C GLU A 107 16.84 -0.94 0.65
N ALA A 108 17.81 -1.75 0.26
CA ALA A 108 18.58 -1.53 -0.97
C ALA A 108 17.70 -1.62 -2.21
N GLU A 109 16.77 -2.59 -2.24
CA GLU A 109 15.84 -2.77 -3.35
C GLU A 109 14.84 -1.61 -3.43
N ILE A 110 14.41 -1.09 -2.27
CA ILE A 110 13.53 0.06 -2.25
C ILE A 110 14.21 1.27 -2.92
N GLU A 111 15.46 1.52 -2.57
CA GLU A 111 16.21 2.65 -3.15
C GLU A 111 16.48 2.48 -4.64
N THR A 112 16.79 1.27 -5.10
CA THR A 112 17.23 1.05 -6.48
C THR A 112 16.10 0.67 -7.44
N VAL A 113 15.02 0.05 -6.95
CA VAL A 113 13.93 -0.45 -7.78
C VAL A 113 12.63 0.33 -7.56
N ILE A 114 12.26 0.58 -6.30
CA ILE A 114 10.98 1.20 -5.98
C ILE A 114 11.01 2.70 -6.21
N ILE A 115 11.92 3.40 -5.55
CA ILE A 115 11.98 4.87 -5.59
C ILE A 115 12.04 5.42 -7.02
N PRO A 116 12.85 4.85 -7.94
CA PRO A 116 12.91 5.39 -9.31
C PRO A 116 11.62 5.26 -10.12
N SER A 117 10.71 4.37 -9.74
CA SER A 117 9.53 4.08 -10.56
C SER A 117 8.19 4.21 -9.84
N THR A 118 8.19 4.65 -8.58
CA THR A 118 6.94 4.76 -7.82
C THR A 118 6.36 6.18 -7.88
N PHE A 119 5.14 6.31 -7.36
CA PHE A 119 4.45 7.60 -7.30
C PHE A 119 5.04 8.49 -6.21
N GLN A 120 4.93 9.80 -6.40
CA GLN A 120 5.45 10.78 -5.44
C GLN A 120 4.84 10.58 -4.04
N ASN A 121 3.53 10.32 -3.97
CA ASN A 121 2.85 10.11 -2.69
C ASN A 121 3.39 8.89 -1.94
N ILE A 122 3.81 7.86 -2.67
CA ILE A 122 4.38 6.66 -2.05
C ILE A 122 5.74 6.99 -1.43
N LYS A 123 6.53 7.81 -2.09
CA LYS A 123 7.82 8.28 -1.53
C LYS A 123 7.61 9.02 -0.22
N LEU A 124 6.56 9.85 -0.14
CA LEU A 124 6.22 10.59 1.08
C LEU A 124 5.85 9.64 2.22
N ILE A 125 5.05 8.62 1.92
CA ILE A 125 4.63 7.65 2.94
C ILE A 125 5.82 6.81 3.41
N LEU A 126 6.71 6.40 2.52
CA LEU A 126 7.91 5.67 2.91
C LEU A 126 8.82 6.51 3.81
N ALA A 127 8.92 7.80 3.54
CA ALA A 127 9.69 8.72 4.39
C ALA A 127 9.04 8.86 5.77
N ASP A 128 7.70 8.97 5.82
CA ASP A 128 6.96 9.02 7.08
C ASP A 128 7.14 7.74 7.88
N PHE A 129 7.09 6.59 7.22
CA PHE A 129 7.32 5.30 7.87
C PHE A 129 8.71 5.24 8.50
N LYS A 130 9.73 5.64 7.78
CA LYS A 130 11.11 5.66 8.28
C LYS A 130 11.24 6.56 9.51
N SER A 131 10.58 7.69 9.49
CA SER A 131 10.63 8.66 10.59
C SER A 131 9.91 8.18 11.83
N LYS A 132 8.73 7.56 11.68
CA LYS A 132 7.86 7.20 12.79
C LYS A 132 8.08 5.81 13.36
N CYS A 133 8.57 4.87 12.54
CA CYS A 133 8.59 3.44 12.88
C CYS A 133 9.99 2.84 12.86
N LYS A 134 10.97 3.63 13.10
CA LYS A 134 12.35 3.18 13.15
C LYS A 134 12.66 2.44 14.43
#